data_aba47197ec1f410a7ccb7808a6c97138
#
_entry.id   aba47197ec1f410a7ccb7808a6c97138
#
_cell.length_a   1.000
_cell.length_b   1.000
_cell.length_c   1.000
_cell.angle_alpha   90.00
_cell.angle_beta   90.00
_cell.angle_gamma   90.00
#
_symmetry.space_group_name_H-M   'P 1'
#
loop_
_entity.id
_entity.type
_entity.pdbx_description
1 polymer ?
#
loop_
_entity_poly.entity_id
_entity_poly.type
_entity_poly.pdbx_seq_one_letter_code
_entity_poly.pdbx_strand_id
1 'polypeptide(L)'
;MRAPRDGVGNPKGCVESLFIWGAFVKALLLASVAVFGLFGAAALASDLPTKAPVSKTQITAPPYNWSGFYVGANFGGAWTNGSLNIPGNNFYGGITELIGGVQAGYNFQAGHLLLGVEGDFDWATFDHPTLPVPTLGSVSNHWISTVGGRVGLVNDRWLVFAKLGGGWVRSDAIVNLPGSPSWTGASTNSGWLVGGGLEYGFKAHWTVKLEYDYLALSNWNSATVPAVGLSRDVQMVKFGMNYKFESGLPAGAEVSRAGRPGAPAKDEDLQKASQNPIADLVSLPFQSNTNFNSGPFNRTQEVLNIQPVVPMHLNEDWNVISRTIIPVVSQPDPLINSNTNGIGDVTQSLFLSPTNPGKLIWGVGPVFTAPSASDPILGTGKVLFGPTAVFLMTPGHWVLGVLLNNQWSVGGNSQRPAVNTGLAQPFINYNMEKGWYLTSSPIITVNWLAAPGQQWTVPVGGGFGRVFRLGDQPINAQVQAFYNVERPTGASDWQLRFDVALLFPVR
;
A
#
# COMPACT_ATOMS: atom_id res chain seq x y z
N MET A 1 -15.39 -13.21 -60.86
CA MET A 1 -15.26 -12.24 -59.79
C MET A 1 -15.55 -12.95 -58.47
N ARG A 2 -14.51 -13.26 -57.67
CA ARG A 2 -14.63 -13.87 -56.34
C ARG A 2 -14.22 -12.81 -55.32
N ALA A 3 -15.05 -12.56 -54.35
CA ALA A 3 -14.80 -11.69 -53.22
C ALA A 3 -13.84 -12.33 -52.20
N PRO A 4 -12.99 -11.58 -51.47
CA PRO A 4 -12.11 -12.13 -50.46
C PRO A 4 -12.86 -12.36 -49.15
N ARG A 5 -12.51 -13.44 -48.45
CA ARG A 5 -13.02 -13.81 -47.12
C ARG A 5 -12.28 -13.00 -46.05
N ASP A 6 -13.04 -12.35 -45.18
CA ASP A 6 -12.56 -11.69 -44.00
C ASP A 6 -12.02 -12.69 -42.97
N GLY A 7 -10.80 -12.46 -42.53
CA GLY A 7 -10.14 -13.21 -41.47
C GLY A 7 -10.66 -12.79 -40.12
N VAL A 8 -11.33 -13.70 -39.40
CA VAL A 8 -11.75 -13.55 -38.00
C VAL A 8 -10.53 -13.55 -37.09
N GLY A 9 -10.25 -12.44 -36.45
CA GLY A 9 -9.23 -12.32 -35.43
C GLY A 9 -9.57 -13.18 -34.19
N ASN A 10 -8.59 -13.90 -33.74
CA ASN A 10 -8.67 -14.86 -32.64
C ASN A 10 -8.76 -14.13 -31.26
N PRO A 11 -9.82 -14.35 -30.45
CA PRO A 11 -10.03 -13.60 -29.19
C PRO A 11 -9.28 -14.20 -27.98
N LYS A 12 -8.11 -14.79 -28.15
CA LYS A 12 -7.38 -15.45 -27.06
C LYS A 12 -6.68 -14.51 -26.07
N GLY A 13 -6.40 -13.26 -26.42
CA GLY A 13 -5.72 -12.31 -25.53
C GLY A 13 -6.57 -11.74 -24.39
N CYS A 14 -7.90 -11.74 -24.53
CA CYS A 14 -8.81 -11.17 -23.53
C CYS A 14 -9.21 -12.16 -22.42
N VAL A 15 -9.01 -13.45 -22.65
CA VAL A 15 -9.41 -14.49 -21.68
C VAL A 15 -8.32 -14.76 -20.64
N GLU A 16 -7.05 -14.57 -21.01
CA GLU A 16 -5.94 -14.80 -20.07
C GLU A 16 -5.83 -13.73 -18.98
N SER A 17 -6.11 -12.48 -19.27
CA SER A 17 -6.14 -11.41 -18.26
C SER A 17 -7.28 -11.57 -17.23
N LEU A 18 -8.43 -12.11 -17.66
CA LEU A 18 -9.54 -12.46 -16.77
C LEU A 18 -9.23 -13.68 -15.89
N PHE A 19 -8.42 -14.64 -16.39
CA PHE A 19 -8.01 -15.82 -15.62
C PHE A 19 -6.98 -15.47 -14.53
N ILE A 20 -6.06 -14.55 -14.80
CA ILE A 20 -5.06 -14.09 -13.82
C ILE A 20 -5.74 -13.29 -12.70
N TRP A 21 -6.72 -12.44 -13.01
CA TRP A 21 -7.50 -11.71 -12.02
C TRP A 21 -8.42 -12.62 -11.17
N GLY A 22 -9.03 -13.60 -11.80
CA GLY A 22 -9.82 -14.62 -11.10
C GLY A 22 -8.98 -15.49 -10.17
N ALA A 23 -7.74 -15.78 -10.53
CA ALA A 23 -6.78 -16.51 -9.69
C ALA A 23 -6.27 -15.63 -8.52
N PHE A 24 -6.04 -14.33 -8.76
CA PHE A 24 -5.58 -13.39 -7.74
C PHE A 24 -6.65 -13.14 -6.65
N VAL A 25 -7.89 -12.90 -7.05
CA VAL A 25 -9.03 -12.76 -6.11
C VAL A 25 -9.29 -14.06 -5.37
N LYS A 26 -9.16 -15.22 -6.03
CA LYS A 26 -9.27 -16.53 -5.38
C LYS A 26 -8.11 -16.81 -4.43
N ALA A 27 -6.88 -16.40 -4.76
CA ALA A 27 -5.73 -16.55 -3.88
C ALA A 27 -5.82 -15.63 -2.65
N LEU A 28 -6.32 -14.40 -2.80
CA LEU A 28 -6.60 -13.50 -1.68
C LEU A 28 -7.75 -14.00 -0.79
N LEU A 29 -8.81 -14.54 -1.40
CA LEU A 29 -9.93 -15.15 -0.67
C LEU A 29 -9.52 -16.46 0.00
N LEU A 30 -8.67 -17.28 -0.61
CA LEU A 30 -8.16 -18.50 0.00
C LEU A 30 -7.14 -18.22 1.10
N ALA A 31 -6.31 -17.18 0.96
CA ALA A 31 -5.41 -16.72 2.03
C ALA A 31 -6.20 -16.17 3.23
N SER A 32 -7.30 -15.44 2.98
CA SER A 32 -8.17 -14.95 4.05
C SER A 32 -8.95 -16.06 4.75
N VAL A 33 -9.36 -17.11 4.03
CA VAL A 33 -10.07 -18.27 4.60
C VAL A 33 -9.12 -19.21 5.36
N ALA A 34 -7.87 -19.37 4.92
CA ALA A 34 -6.86 -20.17 5.63
C ALA A 34 -6.45 -19.56 6.98
N VAL A 35 -6.49 -18.24 7.11
CA VAL A 35 -6.23 -17.55 8.39
C VAL A 35 -7.39 -17.71 9.38
N PHE A 36 -8.64 -17.84 8.90
CA PHE A 36 -9.80 -18.08 9.77
C PHE A 36 -10.00 -19.54 10.19
N GLY A 37 -9.42 -20.51 9.46
CA GLY A 37 -9.58 -21.94 9.72
C GLY A 37 -8.67 -22.50 10.83
N LEU A 38 -7.65 -21.77 11.28
CA LEU A 38 -6.69 -22.24 12.28
C LEU A 38 -7.03 -21.86 13.75
N PHE A 39 -8.10 -21.08 13.98
CA PHE A 39 -8.49 -20.63 15.32
C PHE A 39 -9.76 -21.27 15.90
N GLY A 40 -10.24 -22.35 15.32
CA GLY A 40 -11.49 -23.00 15.71
C GLY A 40 -11.36 -24.44 16.20
N ALA A 41 -10.59 -24.72 17.28
CA ALA A 41 -10.75 -25.94 18.04
C ALA A 41 -10.03 -25.89 19.40
N ALA A 42 -10.64 -25.27 20.40
CA ALA A 42 -10.38 -25.60 21.78
C ALA A 42 -11.51 -25.08 22.69
N ALA A 43 -12.56 -25.82 22.79
CA ALA A 43 -13.44 -25.75 23.95
C ALA A 43 -14.28 -27.00 23.99
N LEU A 44 -14.07 -27.85 24.98
CA LEU A 44 -15.05 -28.56 25.79
C LEU A 44 -14.32 -29.70 26.53
N ALA A 45 -13.94 -29.44 27.76
CA ALA A 45 -13.80 -30.51 28.74
C ALA A 45 -14.27 -29.95 30.08
N SER A 46 -15.31 -30.59 30.58
CA SER A 46 -16.10 -30.29 31.75
C SER A 46 -15.39 -30.51 33.08
N ASP A 47 -15.85 -29.74 34.08
CA ASP A 47 -15.59 -29.73 35.49
C ASP A 47 -15.42 -31.11 36.17
N LEU A 48 -14.38 -31.18 37.03
CA LEU A 48 -14.38 -31.92 38.29
C LEU A 48 -13.56 -31.13 39.34
N PRO A 49 -14.04 -30.95 40.55
CA PRO A 49 -13.35 -30.16 41.54
C PRO A 49 -12.26 -30.97 42.24
N THR A 50 -11.00 -30.65 41.97
CA THR A 50 -9.87 -31.15 42.73
C THR A 50 -9.17 -30.01 43.48
N LYS A 51 -8.95 -30.28 44.77
CA LYS A 51 -8.24 -29.54 45.78
C LYS A 51 -7.03 -28.77 45.19
N ALA A 52 -7.01 -27.45 45.39
CA ALA A 52 -6.01 -26.55 44.87
C ALA A 52 -4.58 -26.93 45.31
N PRO A 53 -3.64 -27.21 44.39
CA PRO A 53 -2.23 -27.16 44.70
C PRO A 53 -1.77 -25.70 44.66
N VAL A 54 -0.89 -25.34 45.59
CA VAL A 54 -0.23 -24.05 45.62
C VAL A 54 0.42 -23.78 44.26
N SER A 55 -0.17 -22.86 43.51
CA SER A 55 0.33 -22.43 42.21
C SER A 55 1.69 -21.79 42.43
N LYS A 56 2.75 -22.45 42.01
CA LYS A 56 4.03 -21.77 41.66
C LYS A 56 3.67 -20.76 40.59
N THR A 57 3.81 -19.47 40.88
CA THR A 57 3.73 -18.40 39.90
C THR A 57 4.67 -18.77 38.75
N GLN A 58 4.15 -19.28 37.65
CA GLN A 58 4.93 -19.41 36.43
C GLN A 58 5.30 -18.00 36.01
N ILE A 59 6.58 -17.67 36.09
CA ILE A 59 7.12 -16.47 35.47
C ILE A 59 7.06 -16.77 33.95
N THR A 60 5.94 -16.40 33.34
CA THR A 60 5.81 -16.40 31.88
C THR A 60 6.82 -15.38 31.34
N ALA A 61 7.75 -15.83 30.52
CA ALA A 61 8.65 -14.93 29.81
C ALA A 61 7.81 -13.86 29.07
N PRO A 62 8.24 -12.60 29.07
CA PRO A 62 7.48 -11.56 28.39
C PRO A 62 7.36 -11.94 26.91
N PRO A 63 6.21 -11.64 26.27
CA PRO A 63 5.98 -11.92 24.86
C PRO A 63 7.04 -11.22 24.00
N TYR A 64 7.39 -11.83 22.87
CA TYR A 64 8.38 -11.28 21.94
C TYR A 64 7.86 -9.95 21.37
N ASN A 65 8.65 -8.88 21.51
CA ASN A 65 8.31 -7.55 20.98
C ASN A 65 8.89 -7.41 19.56
N TRP A 66 8.04 -7.24 18.57
CA TRP A 66 8.42 -7.06 17.17
C TRP A 66 8.69 -5.61 16.78
N SER A 67 8.34 -4.63 17.63
CA SER A 67 8.55 -3.21 17.33
C SER A 67 10.04 -2.85 17.31
N GLY A 68 10.39 -1.94 16.40
CA GLY A 68 11.72 -1.36 16.31
C GLY A 68 12.33 -1.43 14.92
N PHE A 69 13.45 -0.75 14.80
CA PHE A 69 14.29 -0.77 13.61
C PHE A 69 15.07 -2.09 13.54
N TYR A 70 15.25 -2.62 12.34
CA TYR A 70 16.05 -3.79 12.09
C TYR A 70 16.86 -3.65 10.81
N VAL A 71 17.98 -4.36 10.76
CA VAL A 71 18.76 -4.57 9.55
C VAL A 71 19.01 -6.07 9.40
N GLY A 72 19.17 -6.52 8.18
CA GLY A 72 19.40 -7.94 7.91
C GLY A 72 20.10 -8.18 6.60
N ALA A 73 20.40 -9.45 6.40
CA ALA A 73 20.87 -9.99 5.14
C ALA A 73 19.90 -11.07 4.66
N ASN A 74 19.81 -11.22 3.35
CA ASN A 74 19.00 -12.25 2.73
C ASN A 74 19.79 -12.97 1.61
N PHE A 75 19.35 -14.17 1.28
CA PHE A 75 19.76 -14.90 0.09
C PHE A 75 18.59 -15.72 -0.45
N GLY A 76 18.60 -16.00 -1.74
CA GLY A 76 17.48 -16.74 -2.34
C GLY A 76 17.65 -16.97 -3.83
N GLY A 77 16.53 -17.26 -4.47
CA GLY A 77 16.43 -17.40 -5.91
C GLY A 77 15.41 -16.45 -6.50
N ALA A 78 15.73 -15.94 -7.67
CA ALA A 78 14.82 -15.14 -8.48
C ALA A 78 14.55 -15.86 -9.81
N TRP A 79 13.26 -15.85 -10.21
CA TRP A 79 12.83 -16.38 -11.50
C TRP A 79 12.19 -15.26 -12.28
N THR A 80 12.76 -14.95 -13.46
CA THR A 80 12.21 -13.95 -14.36
C THR A 80 11.53 -14.67 -15.51
N ASN A 81 10.24 -14.46 -15.69
CA ASN A 81 9.51 -14.86 -16.88
C ASN A 81 9.38 -13.65 -17.80
N GLY A 82 9.75 -13.80 -19.07
CA GLY A 82 9.69 -12.71 -20.00
C GLY A 82 9.22 -13.11 -21.38
N SER A 83 8.60 -12.16 -22.09
CA SER A 83 8.32 -12.28 -23.52
C SER A 83 9.01 -11.16 -24.28
N LEU A 84 9.78 -11.52 -25.31
CA LEU A 84 10.35 -10.60 -26.28
C LEU A 84 9.41 -10.58 -27.48
N ASN A 85 8.78 -9.45 -27.71
CA ASN A 85 7.90 -9.23 -28.85
C ASN A 85 8.68 -8.52 -29.96
N ILE A 86 8.87 -9.17 -31.12
CA ILE A 86 9.38 -8.58 -32.34
C ILE A 86 8.36 -8.75 -33.45
N PRO A 87 8.31 -7.84 -34.46
CA PRO A 87 7.37 -7.97 -35.55
C PRO A 87 7.42 -9.36 -36.23
N GLY A 88 6.29 -10.09 -36.11
CA GLY A 88 6.14 -11.42 -36.69
C GLY A 88 6.51 -12.61 -35.80
N ASN A 89 7.11 -12.40 -34.60
CA ASN A 89 7.47 -13.47 -33.67
C ASN A 89 7.45 -13.03 -32.22
N ASN A 90 6.92 -13.90 -31.34
CA ASN A 90 7.00 -13.74 -29.92
C ASN A 90 7.88 -14.84 -29.33
N PHE A 91 8.90 -14.46 -28.58
CA PHE A 91 9.78 -15.39 -27.87
C PHE A 91 9.48 -15.34 -26.37
N TYR A 92 9.36 -16.51 -25.77
CA TYR A 92 9.15 -16.65 -24.33
C TYR A 92 10.39 -17.27 -23.70
N GLY A 93 10.86 -16.73 -22.60
CA GLY A 93 12.02 -17.25 -21.89
C GLY A 93 11.98 -16.96 -20.41
N GLY A 94 12.62 -17.80 -19.61
CA GLY A 94 12.76 -17.64 -18.18
C GLY A 94 14.25 -17.61 -17.79
N ILE A 95 14.55 -16.82 -16.79
CA ILE A 95 15.87 -16.69 -16.19
C ILE A 95 15.75 -17.13 -14.74
N THR A 96 16.65 -17.98 -14.28
CA THR A 96 16.75 -18.33 -12.85
C THR A 96 18.10 -17.83 -12.36
N GLU A 97 18.10 -17.04 -11.32
CA GLU A 97 19.29 -16.41 -10.75
C GLU A 97 19.33 -16.64 -9.23
N LEU A 98 20.51 -16.77 -8.66
CA LEU A 98 20.70 -16.65 -7.24
C LEU A 98 20.81 -15.17 -6.89
N ILE A 99 20.13 -14.78 -5.84
CA ILE A 99 20.17 -13.42 -5.29
C ILE A 99 20.68 -13.44 -3.87
N GLY A 100 21.34 -12.36 -3.48
CA GLY A 100 21.78 -12.16 -2.10
C GLY A 100 21.93 -10.68 -1.83
N GLY A 101 21.47 -10.24 -0.67
CA GLY A 101 21.37 -8.84 -0.42
C GLY A 101 21.27 -8.44 1.04
N VAL A 102 20.93 -7.19 1.21
CA VAL A 102 20.71 -6.57 2.53
C VAL A 102 19.29 -6.01 2.59
N GLN A 103 18.75 -5.97 3.78
CA GLN A 103 17.42 -5.45 4.05
C GLN A 103 17.43 -4.59 5.32
N ALA A 104 16.57 -3.59 5.35
CA ALA A 104 16.35 -2.76 6.51
C ALA A 104 14.89 -2.37 6.60
N GLY A 105 14.38 -2.24 7.81
CA GLY A 105 13.00 -1.85 8.01
C GLY A 105 12.69 -1.40 9.42
N TYR A 106 11.48 -0.96 9.60
CA TYR A 106 10.92 -0.60 10.89
C TYR A 106 9.57 -1.26 11.07
N ASN A 107 9.39 -1.90 12.21
CA ASN A 107 8.12 -2.52 12.61
C ASN A 107 7.50 -1.76 13.76
N PHE A 108 6.19 -1.64 13.73
CA PHE A 108 5.36 -1.21 14.82
C PHE A 108 4.34 -2.31 15.14
N GLN A 109 4.35 -2.81 16.37
CA GLN A 109 3.43 -3.85 16.84
C GLN A 109 2.38 -3.24 17.76
N ALA A 110 1.11 -3.51 17.48
CA ALA A 110 -0.05 -3.17 18.31
C ALA A 110 -0.83 -4.45 18.63
N GLY A 111 -0.58 -5.03 19.79
CA GLY A 111 -1.15 -6.32 20.15
C GLY A 111 -0.71 -7.44 19.22
N HIS A 112 -1.64 -8.06 18.51
CA HIS A 112 -1.37 -9.11 17.52
C HIS A 112 -1.12 -8.59 16.11
N LEU A 113 -1.31 -7.29 15.85
CA LEU A 113 -1.06 -6.69 14.56
C LEU A 113 0.33 -6.07 14.50
N LEU A 114 0.99 -6.24 13.36
CA LEU A 114 2.23 -5.57 13.00
C LEU A 114 2.01 -4.75 11.74
N LEU A 115 2.48 -3.51 11.78
CA LEU A 115 2.63 -2.64 10.62
C LEU A 115 4.12 -2.31 10.48
N GLY A 116 4.63 -2.29 9.26
CA GLY A 116 6.03 -1.98 9.05
C GLY A 116 6.30 -1.46 7.65
N VAL A 117 7.53 -1.00 7.48
CA VAL A 117 8.11 -0.68 6.18
C VAL A 117 9.42 -1.43 6.06
N GLU A 118 9.71 -1.94 4.88
CA GLU A 118 10.95 -2.66 4.59
C GLU A 118 11.46 -2.28 3.21
N GLY A 119 12.77 -2.10 3.12
CA GLY A 119 13.49 -1.96 1.86
C GLY A 119 14.55 -3.05 1.74
N ASP A 120 14.69 -3.59 0.55
CA ASP A 120 15.66 -4.63 0.18
C ASP A 120 16.53 -4.13 -0.97
N PHE A 121 17.79 -4.55 -0.95
CA PHE A 121 18.69 -4.39 -2.08
C PHE A 121 19.44 -5.70 -2.29
N ASP A 122 19.15 -6.36 -3.40
CA ASP A 122 19.65 -7.69 -3.74
C ASP A 122 20.57 -7.60 -4.96
N TRP A 123 21.76 -8.15 -4.86
CA TRP A 123 22.64 -8.41 -6.00
C TRP A 123 22.23 -9.70 -6.67
N ALA A 124 22.04 -9.67 -7.97
CA ALA A 124 21.81 -10.86 -8.77
C ALA A 124 23.18 -11.45 -9.19
N THR A 125 23.41 -12.70 -8.88
CA THR A 125 24.64 -13.41 -9.25
C THR A 125 24.37 -14.33 -10.45
N PHE A 126 24.84 -14.02 -11.60
CA PHE A 126 25.86 -14.61 -12.45
C PHE A 126 25.58 -15.98 -13.05
N ASP A 127 24.50 -16.19 -13.78
CA ASP A 127 24.61 -17.02 -14.97
C ASP A 127 24.11 -16.19 -16.14
N HIS A 128 24.81 -16.26 -17.28
CA HIS A 128 24.41 -15.55 -18.47
C HIS A 128 23.17 -16.25 -19.03
N PRO A 129 21.96 -15.76 -18.76
CA PRO A 129 20.77 -16.37 -19.31
C PRO A 129 20.78 -16.11 -20.81
N THR A 130 20.85 -17.17 -21.56
CA THR A 130 20.64 -17.11 -22.99
C THR A 130 19.14 -17.00 -23.26
N LEU A 131 18.76 -16.07 -24.14
CA LEU A 131 17.43 -16.08 -24.75
C LEU A 131 17.19 -17.48 -25.35
N PRO A 132 15.93 -17.94 -25.50
CA PRO A 132 15.61 -19.29 -26.01
C PRO A 132 16.22 -19.58 -27.39
N VAL A 133 16.75 -18.58 -28.06
CA VAL A 133 17.59 -18.70 -29.25
C VAL A 133 18.93 -18.05 -28.94
N PRO A 134 19.99 -18.81 -28.63
CA PRO A 134 21.30 -18.29 -28.21
C PRO A 134 21.95 -17.32 -29.20
N THR A 135 21.51 -17.34 -30.47
CA THR A 135 21.98 -16.44 -31.52
C THR A 135 21.34 -15.05 -31.50
N LEU A 136 20.25 -14.85 -30.72
CA LEU A 136 19.51 -13.57 -30.69
C LEU A 136 19.90 -12.66 -29.52
N GLY A 137 20.72 -13.12 -28.57
CA GLY A 137 21.23 -12.25 -27.52
C GLY A 137 21.16 -12.83 -26.11
N SER A 138 21.43 -11.98 -25.11
CA SER A 138 21.38 -12.31 -23.67
C SER A 138 20.80 -11.14 -22.88
N VAL A 139 20.14 -11.46 -21.75
CA VAL A 139 19.71 -10.49 -20.75
C VAL A 139 20.24 -10.95 -19.40
N SER A 140 20.85 -10.05 -18.65
CA SER A 140 21.34 -10.31 -17.28
C SER A 140 20.85 -9.24 -16.32
N ASN A 141 20.40 -9.64 -15.14
CA ASN A 141 20.08 -8.71 -14.08
C ASN A 141 21.31 -8.44 -13.21
N HIS A 142 21.51 -7.21 -12.79
CA HIS A 142 22.63 -6.82 -11.93
C HIS A 142 22.19 -6.67 -10.48
N TRP A 143 21.05 -6.01 -10.28
CA TRP A 143 20.49 -5.83 -8.95
C TRP A 143 18.99 -5.65 -9.01
N ILE A 144 18.35 -6.01 -7.91
CA ILE A 144 16.92 -5.83 -7.64
C ILE A 144 16.82 -5.03 -6.36
N SER A 145 16.02 -3.98 -6.34
CA SER A 145 15.74 -3.23 -5.12
C SER A 145 14.24 -3.12 -4.94
N THR A 146 13.76 -3.34 -3.72
CA THR A 146 12.34 -3.23 -3.38
C THR A 146 12.14 -2.34 -2.17
N VAL A 147 10.98 -1.70 -2.11
CA VAL A 147 10.51 -0.99 -0.93
C VAL A 147 9.01 -1.22 -0.79
N GLY A 148 8.56 -1.55 0.40
CA GLY A 148 7.14 -1.83 0.65
C GLY A 148 6.71 -1.66 2.09
N GLY A 149 5.42 -1.41 2.25
CA GLY A 149 4.72 -1.55 3.50
C GLY A 149 4.47 -3.04 3.79
N ARG A 150 4.55 -3.44 5.05
CA ARG A 150 4.19 -4.78 5.47
C ARG A 150 3.16 -4.75 6.60
N VAL A 151 2.18 -5.65 6.51
CA VAL A 151 1.17 -5.86 7.53
C VAL A 151 1.22 -7.33 7.94
N GLY A 152 1.16 -7.59 9.24
CA GLY A 152 1.30 -8.96 9.72
C GLY A 152 0.55 -9.25 11.00
N LEU A 153 0.35 -10.54 11.24
CA LEU A 153 -0.23 -11.07 12.47
C LEU A 153 0.87 -11.72 13.32
N VAL A 154 0.96 -11.26 14.56
CA VAL A 154 1.93 -11.72 15.53
C VAL A 154 1.28 -12.71 16.49
N ASN A 155 1.93 -13.87 16.66
CA ASN A 155 1.63 -14.82 17.72
C ASN A 155 2.95 -15.17 18.45
N ASP A 156 3.22 -14.48 19.55
CA ASP A 156 4.48 -14.52 20.31
C ASP A 156 5.68 -14.35 19.37
N ARG A 157 6.45 -15.41 19.11
CA ARG A 157 7.68 -15.42 18.31
C ARG A 157 7.44 -15.61 16.81
N TRP A 158 6.21 -15.80 16.37
CA TRP A 158 5.84 -15.98 14.98
C TRP A 158 5.15 -14.74 14.42
N LEU A 159 5.56 -14.35 13.24
CA LEU A 159 4.95 -13.30 12.44
C LEU A 159 4.63 -13.86 11.06
N VAL A 160 3.35 -13.80 10.67
CA VAL A 160 2.89 -13.99 9.29
C VAL A 160 2.61 -12.63 8.72
N PHE A 161 3.17 -12.30 7.56
CA PHE A 161 3.01 -10.98 6.98
C PHE A 161 2.73 -11.01 5.48
N ALA A 162 2.05 -9.95 5.01
CA ALA A 162 1.96 -9.58 3.61
C ALA A 162 2.73 -8.27 3.38
N LYS A 163 3.28 -8.10 2.17
CA LYS A 163 4.09 -6.95 1.75
C LYS A 163 3.52 -6.40 0.44
N LEU A 164 3.42 -5.08 0.34
CA LEU A 164 2.97 -4.38 -0.84
C LEU A 164 3.84 -3.15 -1.07
N GLY A 165 4.28 -2.94 -2.31
CA GLY A 165 5.19 -1.85 -2.59
C GLY A 165 5.59 -1.71 -4.05
N GLY A 166 6.80 -1.21 -4.26
CA GLY A 166 7.42 -1.08 -5.57
C GLY A 166 8.82 -1.68 -5.59
N GLY A 167 9.33 -1.92 -6.79
CA GLY A 167 10.68 -2.39 -6.96
C GLY A 167 11.28 -1.94 -8.28
N TRP A 168 12.59 -2.06 -8.35
CA TRP A 168 13.42 -1.68 -9.49
C TRP A 168 14.37 -2.80 -9.81
N VAL A 169 14.55 -3.08 -11.10
CA VAL A 169 15.49 -4.09 -11.59
C VAL A 169 16.40 -3.44 -12.62
N ARG A 170 17.70 -3.52 -12.38
CA ARG A 170 18.73 -3.13 -13.35
C ARG A 170 19.12 -4.32 -14.18
N SER A 171 18.93 -4.19 -15.49
CA SER A 171 19.27 -5.26 -16.45
C SER A 171 20.07 -4.70 -17.60
N ASP A 172 21.00 -5.51 -18.09
CA ASP A 172 21.69 -5.30 -19.36
C ASP A 172 21.17 -6.31 -20.38
N ALA A 173 20.92 -5.83 -21.59
CA ALA A 173 20.46 -6.65 -22.70
C ALA A 173 21.41 -6.51 -23.88
N ILE A 174 21.73 -7.62 -24.51
CA ILE A 174 22.39 -7.70 -25.81
C ILE A 174 21.41 -8.37 -26.77
N VAL A 175 21.07 -7.70 -27.87
CA VAL A 175 20.14 -8.23 -28.87
C VAL A 175 20.87 -8.27 -30.24
N ASN A 176 20.96 -9.45 -30.82
CA ASN A 176 21.57 -9.69 -32.11
C ASN A 176 20.45 -10.06 -33.10
N LEU A 177 20.07 -9.16 -33.98
CA LEU A 177 19.11 -9.45 -35.03
C LEU A 177 19.86 -9.81 -36.34
N PRO A 178 19.48 -10.88 -37.05
CA PRO A 178 20.09 -11.21 -38.36
C PRO A 178 19.99 -10.04 -39.31
N GLY A 179 21.14 -9.62 -39.88
CA GLY A 179 21.19 -8.52 -40.81
C GLY A 179 21.18 -7.10 -40.23
N SER A 180 21.24 -6.97 -38.89
CA SER A 180 21.32 -5.69 -38.19
C SER A 180 22.55 -5.65 -37.25
N PRO A 181 23.11 -4.48 -36.92
CA PRO A 181 24.13 -4.36 -35.90
C PRO A 181 23.62 -4.86 -34.57
N SER A 182 24.49 -5.48 -33.74
CA SER A 182 24.16 -5.85 -32.36
C SER A 182 23.78 -4.62 -31.59
N TRP A 183 22.65 -4.72 -30.87
CA TRP A 183 22.22 -3.69 -29.95
C TRP A 183 22.58 -4.08 -28.51
N THR A 184 23.20 -3.15 -27.76
CA THR A 184 23.51 -3.32 -26.37
C THR A 184 22.88 -2.17 -25.59
N GLY A 185 22.19 -2.47 -24.52
CA GLY A 185 21.56 -1.45 -23.68
C GLY A 185 21.39 -1.89 -22.25
N ALA A 186 21.56 -0.93 -21.34
CA ALA A 186 21.29 -1.08 -19.94
C ALA A 186 20.00 -0.34 -19.61
N SER A 187 19.11 -0.95 -18.84
CA SER A 187 17.87 -0.32 -18.40
C SER A 187 17.57 -0.61 -16.93
N THR A 188 16.94 0.35 -16.27
CA THR A 188 16.33 0.14 -14.95
C THR A 188 14.83 0.20 -15.14
N ASN A 189 14.16 -0.90 -14.86
CA ASN A 189 12.71 -1.01 -14.95
C ASN A 189 12.11 -1.02 -13.55
N SER A 190 11.00 -0.37 -13.37
CA SER A 190 10.24 -0.33 -12.11
C SER A 190 8.93 -1.10 -12.26
N GLY A 191 8.40 -1.53 -11.12
CA GLY A 191 7.13 -2.24 -11.08
C GLY A 191 6.51 -2.25 -9.69
N TRP A 192 5.33 -2.85 -9.58
CA TRP A 192 4.69 -3.05 -8.30
C TRP A 192 5.07 -4.40 -7.71
N LEU A 193 5.19 -4.41 -6.38
CA LEU A 193 5.58 -5.56 -5.57
C LEU A 193 4.40 -6.03 -4.75
N VAL A 194 4.13 -7.33 -4.77
CA VAL A 194 3.32 -8.01 -3.76
C VAL A 194 4.08 -9.19 -3.23
N GLY A 195 4.09 -9.34 -1.92
CA GLY A 195 4.81 -10.43 -1.28
C GLY A 195 4.20 -10.83 0.05
N GLY A 196 4.84 -11.78 0.70
CA GLY A 196 4.47 -12.20 2.03
C GLY A 196 5.35 -13.34 2.52
N GLY A 197 5.28 -13.57 3.81
CA GLY A 197 6.16 -14.56 4.40
C GLY A 197 5.88 -14.87 5.85
N LEU A 198 6.81 -15.66 6.38
CA LEU A 198 6.88 -16.06 7.78
C LEU A 198 8.17 -15.56 8.39
N GLU A 199 8.12 -15.01 9.58
CA GLU A 199 9.30 -14.60 10.33
C GLU A 199 9.23 -15.16 11.76
N TYR A 200 10.36 -15.65 12.29
CA TYR A 200 10.45 -16.26 13.61
C TYR A 200 11.56 -15.62 14.45
N GLY A 201 11.18 -15.11 15.62
CA GLY A 201 12.09 -14.57 16.61
C GLY A 201 12.75 -15.66 17.47
N PHE A 202 13.96 -16.12 17.14
CA PHE A 202 14.62 -17.18 17.87
C PHE A 202 15.45 -16.67 19.07
N LYS A 203 15.84 -15.40 19.06
CA LYS A 203 16.47 -14.69 20.20
C LYS A 203 15.89 -13.28 20.31
N ALA A 204 16.15 -12.58 21.43
CA ALA A 204 15.59 -11.25 21.71
C ALA A 204 15.75 -10.26 20.54
N HIS A 205 16.89 -10.29 19.86
CA HIS A 205 17.24 -9.36 18.78
C HIS A 205 17.33 -10.00 17.40
N TRP A 206 17.17 -11.32 17.30
CA TRP A 206 17.41 -12.03 16.05
C TRP A 206 16.14 -12.71 15.54
N THR A 207 15.86 -12.52 14.27
CA THR A 207 14.78 -13.21 13.57
C THR A 207 15.30 -13.90 12.31
N VAL A 208 14.61 -14.95 11.89
CA VAL A 208 14.77 -15.58 10.57
C VAL A 208 13.47 -15.44 9.81
N LYS A 209 13.57 -15.21 8.51
CA LYS A 209 12.44 -14.90 7.63
C LYS A 209 12.49 -15.78 6.38
N LEU A 210 11.34 -16.27 5.96
CA LEU A 210 11.12 -16.84 4.64
C LEU A 210 10.06 -15.99 3.93
N GLU A 211 10.39 -15.44 2.77
CA GLU A 211 9.57 -14.49 2.03
C GLU A 211 9.46 -14.90 0.57
N TYR A 212 8.28 -14.75 0.01
CA TYR A 212 8.01 -14.81 -1.42
C TYR A 212 7.56 -13.44 -1.90
N ASP A 213 8.20 -12.94 -2.94
CA ASP A 213 7.89 -11.68 -3.59
C ASP A 213 7.59 -11.89 -5.08
N TYR A 214 6.53 -11.24 -5.56
CA TYR A 214 6.19 -11.11 -6.96
C TYR A 214 6.32 -9.64 -7.36
N LEU A 215 7.20 -9.35 -8.31
CA LEU A 215 7.47 -8.02 -8.85
C LEU A 215 7.04 -7.97 -10.32
N ALA A 216 5.92 -7.31 -10.59
CA ALA A 216 5.43 -7.07 -11.94
C ALA A 216 6.07 -5.79 -12.49
N LEU A 217 7.00 -5.95 -13.43
CA LEU A 217 7.69 -4.84 -14.06
C LEU A 217 6.84 -4.22 -15.17
N SER A 218 6.96 -2.89 -15.32
CA SER A 218 6.38 -2.19 -16.46
C SER A 218 7.02 -2.66 -17.77
N ASN A 219 6.22 -2.74 -18.82
CA ASN A 219 6.70 -3.11 -20.16
C ASN A 219 7.73 -2.09 -20.65
N TRP A 220 8.86 -2.60 -21.11
CA TRP A 220 9.88 -1.79 -21.77
C TRP A 220 9.66 -1.79 -23.28
N ASN A 221 9.55 -0.61 -23.87
CA ASN A 221 9.52 -0.42 -25.31
C ASN A 221 10.81 0.28 -25.75
N SER A 222 11.53 -0.28 -26.69
CA SER A 222 12.74 0.36 -27.21
C SER A 222 12.41 1.62 -27.99
N ALA A 223 13.01 2.75 -27.60
CA ALA A 223 12.91 4.00 -28.34
C ALA A 223 13.71 3.97 -29.67
N THR A 224 14.70 3.07 -29.79
CA THR A 224 15.61 2.97 -30.93
C THR A 224 15.24 1.89 -31.93
N VAL A 225 14.49 0.88 -31.51
CA VAL A 225 13.97 -0.17 -32.40
C VAL A 225 12.45 -0.20 -32.24
N PRO A 226 11.70 0.54 -33.07
CA PRO A 226 10.24 0.51 -33.02
C PRO A 226 9.73 -0.93 -33.14
N ALA A 227 8.83 -1.35 -32.25
CA ALA A 227 8.21 -2.66 -32.20
C ALA A 227 8.98 -3.79 -31.44
N VAL A 228 10.02 -3.49 -30.67
CA VAL A 228 10.57 -4.46 -29.71
C VAL A 228 10.03 -4.12 -28.33
N GLY A 229 9.18 -4.99 -27.80
CA GLY A 229 8.63 -4.90 -26.44
C GLY A 229 9.17 -6.04 -25.56
N LEU A 230 9.54 -5.74 -24.33
CA LEU A 230 9.94 -6.72 -23.33
C LEU A 230 8.99 -6.61 -22.14
N SER A 231 8.22 -7.67 -21.90
CA SER A 231 7.39 -7.83 -20.69
C SER A 231 8.08 -8.81 -19.77
N ARG A 232 8.19 -8.46 -18.50
CA ARG A 232 8.87 -9.30 -17.50
C ARG A 232 8.22 -9.20 -16.14
N ASP A 233 8.14 -10.36 -15.48
CA ASP A 233 7.81 -10.48 -14.07
C ASP A 233 8.98 -11.14 -13.36
N VAL A 234 9.28 -10.73 -12.14
CA VAL A 234 10.29 -11.35 -11.30
C VAL A 234 9.62 -11.95 -10.07
N GLN A 235 9.83 -13.22 -9.87
CA GLN A 235 9.42 -13.94 -8.68
C GLN A 235 10.65 -14.24 -7.85
N MET A 236 10.58 -14.04 -6.54
CA MET A 236 11.71 -14.24 -5.65
C MET A 236 11.27 -15.07 -4.45
N VAL A 237 12.11 -16.02 -4.04
CA VAL A 237 12.02 -16.66 -2.73
C VAL A 237 13.28 -16.32 -1.98
N LYS A 238 13.13 -15.68 -0.83
CA LYS A 238 14.23 -15.17 -0.02
C LYS A 238 14.22 -15.78 1.38
N PHE A 239 15.36 -16.24 1.86
CA PHE A 239 15.62 -16.54 3.25
C PHE A 239 16.44 -15.42 3.86
N GLY A 240 15.93 -14.78 4.91
CA GLY A 240 16.53 -13.63 5.55
C GLY A 240 16.84 -13.88 7.03
N MET A 241 17.83 -13.15 7.53
CA MET A 241 18.13 -13.05 8.95
C MET A 241 18.23 -11.57 9.33
N ASN A 242 17.48 -11.16 10.35
CA ASN A 242 17.44 -9.78 10.82
C ASN A 242 18.01 -9.66 12.24
N TYR A 243 18.74 -8.58 12.46
CA TYR A 243 19.06 -8.07 13.77
C TYR A 243 18.19 -6.86 14.08
N LYS A 244 17.36 -6.98 15.11
CA LYS A 244 16.48 -5.93 15.59
C LYS A 244 17.19 -5.12 16.68
N PHE A 245 17.24 -3.81 16.50
CA PHE A 245 17.72 -2.90 17.53
C PHE A 245 16.67 -2.75 18.63
N GLU A 246 17.10 -2.61 19.85
CA GLU A 246 16.18 -2.16 20.89
C GLU A 246 15.69 -0.76 20.46
N SER A 247 14.38 -0.66 20.23
CA SER A 247 13.77 0.65 20.26
C SER A 247 14.02 1.14 21.68
N GLY A 248 14.69 2.26 21.86
CA GLY A 248 14.89 2.88 23.15
C GLY A 248 13.58 3.41 23.81
N LEU A 249 12.45 3.01 23.23
CA LEU A 249 11.15 3.02 23.88
C LEU A 249 11.10 1.72 24.71
N PRO A 250 11.08 1.77 26.04
CA PRO A 250 10.90 0.59 26.85
C PRO A 250 9.64 -0.13 26.36
N ALA A 251 9.74 -1.45 26.15
CA ALA A 251 8.57 -2.32 26.08
C ALA A 251 7.81 -2.10 27.41
N GLY A 252 6.72 -1.34 27.35
CA GLY A 252 6.07 -0.84 28.57
C GLY A 252 6.58 0.52 29.03
N ALA A 253 6.87 1.48 28.14
CA ALA A 253 6.57 2.85 28.47
C ALA A 253 5.06 2.87 28.70
N GLU A 254 4.67 2.55 29.94
CA GLU A 254 3.41 3.00 30.49
C GLU A 254 3.40 4.49 30.22
N VAL A 255 2.64 4.87 29.18
CA VAL A 255 2.24 6.27 29.03
C VAL A 255 1.66 6.60 30.39
N SER A 256 2.37 7.40 31.17
CA SER A 256 1.90 7.94 32.42
C SER A 256 0.54 8.56 32.15
N ARG A 257 -0.50 7.76 32.35
CA ARG A 257 -1.86 8.24 32.46
C ARG A 257 -1.88 9.13 33.72
N ALA A 258 -1.83 10.42 33.50
CA ALA A 258 -2.52 11.31 34.42
C ALA A 258 -4.02 10.96 34.33
N GLY A 259 -4.47 10.00 35.13
CA GLY A 259 -5.87 9.63 35.21
C GLY A 259 -6.18 8.13 35.08
N ARG A 260 -6.05 7.39 36.15
CA ARG A 260 -6.60 6.06 36.50
C ARG A 260 -6.28 4.86 35.59
N PRO A 261 -5.67 3.80 36.16
CA PRO A 261 -5.58 2.46 35.53
C PRO A 261 -6.96 1.81 35.54
N GLY A 262 -7.43 1.33 34.40
CA GLY A 262 -8.39 0.24 34.37
C GLY A 262 -9.77 0.48 33.76
N ALA A 263 -10.07 1.60 33.10
CA ALA A 263 -11.31 1.67 32.30
C ALA A 263 -10.98 1.48 30.81
N PRO A 264 -11.66 0.55 30.06
CA PRO A 264 -11.62 0.55 28.63
C PRO A 264 -12.03 1.93 28.11
N ALA A 265 -11.33 2.45 27.08
CA ALA A 265 -11.70 3.71 26.43
C ALA A 265 -13.20 3.67 26.15
N LYS A 266 -13.96 4.67 26.61
CA LYS A 266 -15.40 4.74 26.35
C LYS A 266 -15.59 4.72 24.83
N ASP A 267 -16.61 4.01 24.36
CA ASP A 267 -16.88 3.90 22.91
C ASP A 267 -17.04 5.28 22.25
N GLU A 268 -17.51 6.30 23.00
CA GLU A 268 -17.58 7.70 22.54
C GLU A 268 -16.20 8.33 22.29
N ASP A 269 -15.21 8.06 23.16
CA ASP A 269 -13.84 8.58 22.98
C ASP A 269 -13.18 7.94 21.77
N LEU A 270 -13.41 6.64 21.58
CA LEU A 270 -12.92 5.90 20.42
C LEU A 270 -13.58 6.39 19.12
N GLN A 271 -14.87 6.72 19.15
CA GLN A 271 -15.61 7.27 18.03
C GLN A 271 -14.99 8.60 17.57
N LYS A 272 -14.75 9.53 18.50
CA LYS A 272 -14.10 10.81 18.17
C LYS A 272 -12.66 10.64 17.73
N ALA A 273 -11.90 9.75 18.37
CA ALA A 273 -10.53 9.46 17.99
C ALA A 273 -10.45 8.89 16.57
N SER A 274 -11.35 7.98 16.19
CA SER A 274 -11.36 7.40 14.84
C SER A 274 -11.70 8.39 13.72
N GLN A 275 -12.30 9.52 14.06
CA GLN A 275 -12.65 10.62 13.14
C GLN A 275 -11.58 11.72 13.11
N ASN A 276 -10.56 11.62 13.94
CA ASN A 276 -9.44 12.56 14.00
C ASN A 276 -8.25 12.00 13.22
N PRO A 277 -7.85 12.60 12.06
CA PRO A 277 -6.77 12.09 11.23
C PRO A 277 -5.37 12.17 11.86
N ILE A 278 -5.24 12.86 13.00
CA ILE A 278 -3.99 13.00 13.77
C ILE A 278 -4.19 12.55 15.24
N ALA A 279 -5.14 11.64 15.48
CA ALA A 279 -5.33 11.06 16.81
C ALA A 279 -4.12 10.21 17.23
N ASP A 280 -3.96 10.08 18.54
CA ASP A 280 -3.05 9.09 19.13
C ASP A 280 -3.68 7.69 19.08
N LEU A 281 -3.92 7.24 17.85
CA LEU A 281 -4.61 6.01 17.51
C LEU A 281 -4.00 5.41 16.25
N VAL A 282 -3.40 4.23 16.37
CA VAL A 282 -3.00 3.49 15.17
C VAL A 282 -4.25 3.04 14.44
N SER A 283 -4.34 3.33 13.16
CA SER A 283 -5.47 2.91 12.33
C SER A 283 -5.02 2.48 10.93
N LEU A 284 -5.80 1.57 10.36
CA LEU A 284 -5.61 1.08 8.99
C LEU A 284 -6.92 1.20 8.20
N PRO A 285 -7.21 2.37 7.62
CA PRO A 285 -8.34 2.59 6.73
C PRO A 285 -8.13 1.93 5.36
N PHE A 286 -9.21 1.30 4.86
CA PHE A 286 -9.39 0.85 3.50
C PHE A 286 -10.52 1.69 2.89
N GLN A 287 -10.15 2.70 2.11
CA GLN A 287 -11.10 3.64 1.53
C GLN A 287 -11.27 3.37 0.04
N SER A 288 -12.40 2.80 -0.36
CA SER A 288 -12.80 2.62 -1.75
C SER A 288 -13.58 3.82 -2.25
N ASN A 289 -13.14 4.40 -3.37
CA ASN A 289 -13.80 5.50 -4.07
C ASN A 289 -14.18 5.02 -5.46
N THR A 290 -15.47 4.84 -5.71
CA THR A 290 -16.04 4.51 -7.01
C THR A 290 -16.53 5.81 -7.66
N ASN A 291 -15.88 6.22 -8.74
CA ASN A 291 -16.14 7.46 -9.47
C ASN A 291 -16.85 7.12 -10.79
N PHE A 292 -18.09 7.56 -10.93
CA PHE A 292 -18.94 7.24 -12.08
C PHE A 292 -18.81 8.28 -13.19
N ASN A 293 -19.00 7.83 -14.43
CA ASN A 293 -19.01 8.67 -15.63
C ASN A 293 -17.67 9.37 -15.89
N SER A 294 -16.57 8.66 -15.70
CA SER A 294 -15.23 9.18 -15.93
C SER A 294 -14.74 8.94 -17.36
N GLY A 295 -14.08 9.95 -17.93
CA GLY A 295 -13.45 9.90 -19.24
C GLY A 295 -14.44 9.97 -20.41
N PRO A 296 -13.93 9.90 -21.65
CA PRO A 296 -14.73 10.07 -22.86
C PRO A 296 -15.73 8.94 -23.12
N PHE A 297 -15.52 7.78 -22.48
CA PHE A 297 -16.37 6.60 -22.60
C PHE A 297 -17.35 6.42 -21.43
N ASN A 298 -17.45 7.41 -20.51
CA ASN A 298 -18.32 7.39 -19.32
C ASN A 298 -18.13 6.11 -18.47
N ARG A 299 -16.89 5.71 -18.26
CA ARG A 299 -16.55 4.51 -17.49
C ARG A 299 -16.49 4.80 -16.00
N THR A 300 -16.44 3.75 -15.23
CA THR A 300 -16.20 3.84 -13.78
C THR A 300 -14.70 3.77 -13.50
N GLN A 301 -14.21 4.76 -12.74
CA GLN A 301 -12.89 4.71 -12.12
C GLN A 301 -13.04 4.18 -10.70
N GLU A 302 -12.17 3.29 -10.28
CA GLU A 302 -12.12 2.82 -8.91
C GLU A 302 -10.74 3.08 -8.30
N VAL A 303 -10.75 3.61 -7.06
CA VAL A 303 -9.54 3.89 -6.30
C VAL A 303 -9.72 3.35 -4.89
N LEU A 304 -9.01 2.27 -4.57
CA LEU A 304 -8.89 1.77 -3.22
C LEU A 304 -7.62 2.34 -2.58
N ASN A 305 -7.78 3.22 -1.62
CA ASN A 305 -6.69 3.76 -0.82
C ASN A 305 -6.48 2.91 0.44
N ILE A 306 -5.32 2.32 0.59
CA ILE A 306 -4.87 1.70 1.84
C ILE A 306 -4.09 2.76 2.60
N GLN A 307 -4.55 3.13 3.82
CA GLN A 307 -4.09 4.36 4.49
C GLN A 307 -3.61 4.11 5.93
N PRO A 308 -2.49 3.41 6.18
CA PRO A 308 -1.97 3.28 7.53
C PRO A 308 -1.67 4.65 8.15
N VAL A 309 -2.17 4.87 9.37
CA VAL A 309 -1.91 6.03 10.21
C VAL A 309 -1.25 5.56 11.50
N VAL A 310 -0.05 6.06 11.75
CA VAL A 310 0.78 5.65 12.89
C VAL A 310 1.25 6.88 13.65
N PRO A 311 0.72 7.13 14.87
CA PRO A 311 1.26 8.14 15.75
C PRO A 311 2.58 7.65 16.38
N MET A 312 3.56 8.54 16.45
CA MET A 312 4.87 8.32 17.06
C MET A 312 5.13 9.43 18.08
N HIS A 313 5.35 9.08 19.34
CA HIS A 313 5.72 10.06 20.36
C HIS A 313 7.16 10.50 20.17
N LEU A 314 7.35 11.80 19.93
CA LEU A 314 8.69 12.38 19.77
C LEU A 314 9.28 12.73 21.15
N ASN A 315 8.47 13.35 22.03
CA ASN A 315 8.77 13.67 23.41
C ASN A 315 7.45 13.91 24.18
N GLU A 316 7.51 14.44 25.42
CA GLU A 316 6.34 14.69 26.26
C GLU A 316 5.35 15.73 25.66
N ASP A 317 5.86 16.65 24.83
CA ASP A 317 5.07 17.75 24.27
C ASP A 317 4.61 17.50 22.83
N TRP A 318 5.30 16.63 22.06
CA TRP A 318 5.11 16.52 20.63
C TRP A 318 4.98 15.08 20.13
N ASN A 319 4.02 14.88 19.22
CA ASN A 319 3.83 13.67 18.42
C ASN A 319 4.13 13.92 16.96
N VAL A 320 4.64 12.92 16.27
CA VAL A 320 4.68 12.87 14.81
C VAL A 320 3.69 11.82 14.35
N ILE A 321 2.72 12.20 13.53
CA ILE A 321 1.76 11.28 12.94
C ILE A 321 2.15 11.02 11.49
N SER A 322 2.46 9.76 11.18
CA SER A 322 2.76 9.29 9.84
C SER A 322 1.48 8.77 9.20
N ARG A 323 1.10 9.31 8.04
CA ARG A 323 0.00 8.83 7.21
C ARG A 323 0.51 8.53 5.82
N THR A 324 0.44 7.26 5.43
CA THR A 324 0.77 6.80 4.07
C THR A 324 -0.52 6.54 3.31
N ILE A 325 -0.56 6.85 2.02
CA ILE A 325 -1.67 6.51 1.13
C ILE A 325 -1.11 5.70 -0.03
N ILE A 326 -1.57 4.45 -0.14
CA ILE A 326 -1.20 3.52 -1.22
C ILE A 326 -2.45 3.31 -2.07
N PRO A 327 -2.57 3.92 -3.26
CA PRO A 327 -3.74 3.80 -4.11
C PRO A 327 -3.63 2.59 -5.04
N VAL A 328 -4.63 1.71 -4.99
CA VAL A 328 -4.88 0.67 -6.00
C VAL A 328 -5.97 1.20 -6.93
N VAL A 329 -5.64 1.34 -8.20
CA VAL A 329 -6.43 2.14 -9.14
C VAL A 329 -6.89 1.30 -10.32
N SER A 330 -8.15 1.45 -10.70
CA SER A 330 -8.72 1.05 -11.99
C SER A 330 -9.09 2.33 -12.74
N GLN A 331 -8.20 2.77 -13.63
CA GLN A 331 -8.31 4.04 -14.36
C GLN A 331 -8.89 3.82 -15.75
N PRO A 332 -9.98 4.51 -16.14
CA PRO A 332 -10.43 4.55 -17.53
C PRO A 332 -9.34 5.08 -18.47
N ASP A 333 -9.06 4.33 -19.52
CA ASP A 333 -8.14 4.76 -20.55
C ASP A 333 -8.81 5.83 -21.43
N PRO A 334 -8.17 6.98 -21.68
CA PRO A 334 -8.75 8.05 -22.49
C PRO A 334 -8.81 7.74 -24.00
N LEU A 335 -8.03 6.74 -24.48
CA LEU A 335 -7.89 6.42 -25.90
C LEU A 335 -8.69 5.19 -26.31
N ILE A 336 -8.93 4.26 -25.40
CA ILE A 336 -9.63 3.01 -25.66
C ILE A 336 -10.73 2.76 -24.61
N ASN A 337 -11.76 2.04 -25.00
CA ASN A 337 -12.86 1.70 -24.09
C ASN A 337 -12.50 0.56 -23.14
N SER A 338 -11.47 0.76 -22.33
CA SER A 338 -11.00 -0.18 -21.29
C SER A 338 -10.51 0.57 -20.04
N ASN A 339 -10.13 -0.16 -19.00
CA ASN A 339 -9.46 0.38 -17.83
C ASN A 339 -8.05 -0.20 -17.69
N THR A 340 -7.11 0.64 -17.28
CA THR A 340 -5.78 0.23 -16.82
C THR A 340 -5.82 0.06 -15.31
N ASN A 341 -5.32 -1.07 -14.82
CA ASN A 341 -5.33 -1.42 -13.40
C ASN A 341 -3.91 -1.49 -12.84
N GLY A 342 -3.73 -1.02 -11.61
CA GLY A 342 -2.42 -1.10 -10.96
C GLY A 342 -2.33 -0.24 -9.71
N ILE A 343 -1.10 0.03 -9.28
CA ILE A 343 -0.81 0.93 -8.16
C ILE A 343 -0.56 2.33 -8.71
N GLY A 344 -1.11 3.34 -8.05
CA GLY A 344 -0.84 4.73 -8.34
C GLY A 344 0.37 5.30 -7.57
N ASP A 345 0.51 6.61 -7.57
CA ASP A 345 1.60 7.29 -6.85
C ASP A 345 1.36 7.26 -5.34
N VAL A 346 2.31 6.71 -4.58
CA VAL A 346 2.24 6.62 -3.11
C VAL A 346 2.52 7.97 -2.48
N THR A 347 1.66 8.38 -1.56
CA THR A 347 1.77 9.65 -0.83
C THR A 347 2.05 9.42 0.64
N GLN A 348 3.03 10.13 1.19
CA GLN A 348 3.41 10.15 2.60
C GLN A 348 3.21 11.54 3.19
N SER A 349 2.43 11.64 4.26
CA SER A 349 2.29 12.86 5.07
C SER A 349 2.86 12.64 6.46
N LEU A 350 3.56 13.62 6.99
CA LEU A 350 4.04 13.65 8.37
C LEU A 350 3.46 14.89 9.04
N PHE A 351 2.77 14.71 10.18
CA PHE A 351 2.19 15.81 10.94
C PHE A 351 2.88 15.90 12.29
N LEU A 352 3.50 17.04 12.57
CA LEU A 352 3.91 17.42 13.92
C LEU A 352 2.70 17.99 14.65
N SER A 353 2.32 17.41 15.75
CA SER A 353 1.13 17.78 16.57
C SER A 353 1.48 17.81 18.04
N PRO A 354 0.98 18.78 18.81
CA PRO A 354 1.14 18.77 20.27
C PRO A 354 0.46 17.55 20.90
N THR A 355 1.09 16.97 21.92
CA THR A 355 0.52 15.86 22.70
C THR A 355 -0.76 16.31 23.44
N ASN A 356 -0.79 17.58 23.91
CA ASN A 356 -1.93 18.18 24.59
C ASN A 356 -2.41 19.44 23.84
N PRO A 357 -3.14 19.32 22.73
CA PRO A 357 -3.47 20.42 21.83
C PRO A 357 -4.58 21.36 22.35
N GLY A 358 -5.22 21.06 23.48
CA GLY A 358 -6.33 21.84 24.02
C GLY A 358 -7.64 21.67 23.22
N LYS A 359 -8.39 22.78 23.03
CA LYS A 359 -9.69 22.75 22.31
C LYS A 359 -9.52 22.64 20.80
N LEU A 360 -8.44 23.22 20.27
CA LEU A 360 -8.08 23.11 18.84
C LEU A 360 -6.97 22.07 18.70
N ILE A 361 -7.30 20.97 18.08
CA ILE A 361 -6.34 19.92 17.71
C ILE A 361 -5.78 20.30 16.34
N TRP A 362 -4.45 20.31 16.23
CA TRP A 362 -3.81 20.69 15.00
C TRP A 362 -2.51 19.90 14.75
N GLY A 363 -2.15 19.78 13.51
CA GLY A 363 -0.89 19.21 13.09
C GLY A 363 -0.46 19.80 11.76
N VAL A 364 0.85 20.05 11.61
CA VAL A 364 1.44 20.60 10.40
C VAL A 364 2.69 19.82 10.00
N GLY A 365 3.02 19.81 8.72
CA GLY A 365 4.23 19.16 8.27
C GLY A 365 4.35 19.02 6.77
N PRO A 366 5.29 18.20 6.28
CA PRO A 366 5.46 17.93 4.87
C PRO A 366 4.53 16.85 4.36
N VAL A 367 4.20 16.94 3.06
CA VAL A 367 3.63 15.85 2.27
C VAL A 367 4.53 15.60 1.07
N PHE A 368 4.75 14.34 0.77
CA PHE A 368 5.60 13.84 -0.31
C PHE A 368 4.85 12.79 -1.11
N THR A 369 4.93 12.85 -2.46
CA THR A 369 4.39 11.83 -3.34
C THR A 369 5.51 11.28 -4.23
N ALA A 370 5.71 9.97 -4.17
CA ALA A 370 6.66 9.25 -4.99
C ALA A 370 6.03 8.86 -6.33
N PRO A 371 6.77 8.93 -7.45
CA PRO A 371 6.31 8.45 -8.76
C PRO A 371 6.38 6.93 -8.83
N SER A 372 5.57 6.24 -8.02
CA SER A 372 5.57 4.79 -7.83
C SER A 372 4.50 4.07 -8.66
N ALA A 373 3.76 4.80 -9.49
CA ALA A 373 2.70 4.22 -10.30
C ALA A 373 3.24 3.10 -11.21
N SER A 374 2.51 1.98 -11.24
CA SER A 374 2.85 0.81 -12.04
C SER A 374 2.65 1.00 -13.54
N ASP A 375 1.89 2.03 -13.94
CA ASP A 375 1.64 2.42 -15.33
C ASP A 375 1.60 3.95 -15.46
N PRO A 376 2.08 4.53 -16.57
CA PRO A 376 2.08 5.99 -16.79
C PRO A 376 0.71 6.67 -16.69
N ILE A 377 -0.39 5.96 -16.93
CA ILE A 377 -1.76 6.50 -16.82
C ILE A 377 -2.25 6.55 -15.36
N LEU A 378 -1.60 5.79 -14.45
CA LEU A 378 -1.98 5.67 -13.04
C LEU A 378 -1.27 6.67 -12.14
N GLY A 379 -0.31 7.44 -12.67
CA GLY A 379 0.45 8.39 -11.89
C GLY A 379 0.98 9.58 -12.66
N THR A 380 1.54 10.52 -11.92
CA THR A 380 2.07 11.77 -12.48
C THR A 380 3.44 11.58 -13.12
N GLY A 381 4.20 10.56 -12.71
CA GLY A 381 5.60 10.37 -13.07
C GLY A 381 6.53 11.44 -12.47
N LYS A 382 6.03 12.24 -11.51
CA LYS A 382 6.75 13.31 -10.83
C LYS A 382 6.92 13.01 -9.35
N VAL A 383 8.04 13.46 -8.81
CA VAL A 383 8.22 13.61 -7.37
C VAL A 383 7.53 14.89 -6.93
N LEU A 384 6.54 14.76 -6.04
CA LEU A 384 5.81 15.90 -5.51
C LEU A 384 6.20 16.14 -4.05
N PHE A 385 6.26 17.40 -3.66
CA PHE A 385 6.54 17.82 -2.30
C PHE A 385 5.76 19.08 -1.96
N GLY A 386 5.39 19.25 -0.68
CA GLY A 386 4.74 20.45 -0.22
C GLY A 386 4.32 20.40 1.24
N PRO A 387 3.65 21.45 1.74
CA PRO A 387 3.11 21.51 3.10
C PRO A 387 1.76 20.79 3.21
N THR A 388 1.49 20.27 4.40
CA THR A 388 0.18 19.75 4.81
C THR A 388 -0.17 20.26 6.22
N ALA A 389 -1.45 20.46 6.49
CA ALA A 389 -1.96 20.88 7.78
C ALA A 389 -3.32 20.26 8.07
N VAL A 390 -3.58 19.98 9.33
CA VAL A 390 -4.89 19.54 9.85
C VAL A 390 -5.27 20.43 11.02
N PHE A 391 -6.53 20.83 11.05
CA PHE A 391 -7.13 21.55 12.17
C PHE A 391 -8.49 20.95 12.48
N LEU A 392 -8.76 20.65 13.74
CA LEU A 392 -10.07 20.13 14.14
C LEU A 392 -10.45 20.52 15.58
N MET A 393 -11.75 20.46 15.85
CA MET A 393 -12.37 20.65 17.18
C MET A 393 -13.42 19.58 17.40
N THR A 394 -13.66 19.23 18.68
CA THR A 394 -14.62 18.19 19.06
C THR A 394 -15.66 18.70 20.07
N PRO A 395 -16.45 19.75 19.77
CA PRO A 395 -17.43 20.31 20.69
C PRO A 395 -18.66 19.38 20.82
N GLY A 396 -18.95 18.90 22.02
CA GLY A 396 -20.11 18.02 22.28
C GLY A 396 -20.12 16.79 21.39
N HIS A 397 -21.16 16.60 20.59
CA HIS A 397 -21.32 15.50 19.64
C HIS A 397 -20.60 15.71 18.29
N TRP A 398 -20.08 16.90 18.04
CA TRP A 398 -19.47 17.25 16.76
C TRP A 398 -17.99 16.94 16.70
N VAL A 399 -17.53 16.55 15.52
CA VAL A 399 -16.12 16.60 15.11
C VAL A 399 -16.06 17.43 13.85
N LEU A 400 -15.45 18.59 13.93
CA LEU A 400 -15.37 19.59 12.84
C LEU A 400 -13.92 19.86 12.54
N GLY A 401 -13.52 19.73 11.29
CA GLY A 401 -12.14 19.98 10.93
C GLY A 401 -11.91 20.14 9.43
N VAL A 402 -10.63 20.38 9.09
CA VAL A 402 -10.16 20.48 7.72
C VAL A 402 -8.73 19.96 7.63
N LEU A 403 -8.47 19.18 6.59
CA LEU A 403 -7.13 18.82 6.14
C LEU A 403 -6.83 19.61 4.87
N LEU A 404 -5.65 20.20 4.82
CA LEU A 404 -5.17 21.02 3.70
C LEU A 404 -3.81 20.51 3.27
N ASN A 405 -3.55 20.47 1.98
CA ASN A 405 -2.19 20.37 1.44
C ASN A 405 -2.06 21.06 0.09
N ASN A 406 -0.84 21.36 -0.28
CA ASN A 406 -0.47 21.73 -1.64
C ASN A 406 0.85 21.06 -2.01
N GLN A 407 0.96 20.54 -3.22
CA GLN A 407 2.14 19.84 -3.68
C GLN A 407 2.58 20.37 -5.03
N TRP A 408 3.90 20.54 -5.17
CA TRP A 408 4.56 20.91 -6.42
C TRP A 408 5.47 19.80 -6.89
N SER A 409 5.64 19.64 -8.22
CA SER A 409 6.65 18.77 -8.76
C SER A 409 8.05 19.34 -8.54
N VAL A 410 8.88 18.59 -7.81
CA VAL A 410 10.27 18.97 -7.48
C VAL A 410 11.29 18.09 -8.22
N GLY A 411 10.85 17.04 -8.92
CA GLY A 411 11.69 16.11 -9.65
C GLY A 411 10.87 15.08 -10.44
N GLY A 412 11.52 14.04 -10.91
CA GLY A 412 10.90 12.94 -11.66
C GLY A 412 11.11 13.05 -13.17
N ASN A 413 10.25 12.39 -13.95
CA ASN A 413 10.38 12.28 -15.40
C ASN A 413 10.21 13.64 -16.09
N SER A 414 11.27 14.13 -16.77
CA SER A 414 11.28 15.43 -17.47
C SER A 414 10.28 15.54 -18.63
N GLN A 415 9.89 14.41 -19.22
CA GLN A 415 8.91 14.33 -20.31
C GLN A 415 7.45 14.47 -19.84
N ARG A 416 7.21 14.38 -18.54
CA ARG A 416 5.87 14.55 -17.96
C ARG A 416 5.63 16.01 -17.59
N PRO A 417 4.40 16.51 -17.71
CA PRO A 417 4.04 17.88 -17.33
C PRO A 417 4.38 18.19 -15.87
N ALA A 418 4.66 19.45 -15.59
CA ALA A 418 4.77 19.93 -14.20
C ALA A 418 3.44 19.75 -13.47
N VAL A 419 3.50 19.57 -12.16
CA VAL A 419 2.34 19.41 -11.27
C VAL A 419 2.35 20.50 -10.21
N ASN A 420 1.22 21.12 -9.99
CA ASN A 420 0.94 21.98 -8.86
C ASN A 420 -0.52 21.78 -8.48
N THR A 421 -0.76 21.04 -7.38
CA THR A 421 -2.10 20.63 -6.97
C THR A 421 -2.32 20.94 -5.49
N GLY A 422 -3.52 21.43 -5.19
CA GLY A 422 -3.99 21.63 -3.83
C GLY A 422 -5.12 20.69 -3.48
N LEU A 423 -5.26 20.41 -2.19
CA LEU A 423 -6.35 19.63 -1.62
C LEU A 423 -6.87 20.31 -0.36
N ALA A 424 -8.18 20.40 -0.26
CA ALA A 424 -8.88 20.78 0.95
C ALA A 424 -9.95 19.71 1.25
N GLN A 425 -9.87 19.10 2.42
CA GLN A 425 -10.85 18.12 2.88
C GLN A 425 -11.47 18.59 4.18
N PRO A 426 -12.57 19.40 4.12
CA PRO A 426 -13.37 19.63 5.30
C PRO A 426 -14.03 18.32 5.73
N PHE A 427 -14.17 18.11 7.04
CA PHE A 427 -14.89 16.97 7.59
C PHE A 427 -15.79 17.44 8.73
N ILE A 428 -17.03 17.01 8.65
CA ILE A 428 -18.10 17.37 9.59
C ILE A 428 -18.76 16.07 10.01
N ASN A 429 -18.64 15.70 11.28
CA ASN A 429 -19.26 14.50 11.82
C ASN A 429 -20.17 14.90 13.00
N TYR A 430 -21.34 14.29 13.05
CA TYR A 430 -22.26 14.39 14.19
C TYR A 430 -22.45 13.01 14.81
N ASN A 431 -21.91 12.82 16.01
CA ASN A 431 -21.91 11.57 16.73
C ASN A 431 -23.24 11.34 17.45
N MET A 432 -23.77 10.14 17.31
CA MET A 432 -25.00 9.66 17.90
C MET A 432 -24.73 8.46 18.81
N GLU A 433 -25.75 8.00 19.51
CA GLU A 433 -25.66 6.84 20.38
C GLU A 433 -25.27 5.56 19.64
N LYS A 434 -24.73 4.58 20.37
CA LYS A 434 -24.34 3.25 19.89
C LYS A 434 -23.32 3.29 18.74
N GLY A 435 -22.47 4.32 18.72
CA GLY A 435 -21.38 4.48 17.77
C GLY A 435 -21.79 4.95 16.38
N TRP A 436 -23.07 5.25 16.11
CA TRP A 436 -23.53 5.81 14.85
C TRP A 436 -23.13 7.28 14.69
N TYR A 437 -22.92 7.73 13.47
CA TYR A 437 -22.68 9.14 13.16
C TYR A 437 -23.09 9.49 11.74
N LEU A 438 -23.47 10.75 11.55
CA LEU A 438 -23.57 11.36 10.22
C LEU A 438 -22.23 11.99 9.86
N THR A 439 -21.87 11.92 8.59
CA THR A 439 -20.54 12.39 8.12
C THR A 439 -20.63 13.06 6.77
N SER A 440 -19.83 14.10 6.58
CA SER A 440 -19.53 14.69 5.28
C SER A 440 -18.05 15.04 5.26
N SER A 441 -17.30 14.42 4.34
CA SER A 441 -15.84 14.66 4.19
C SER A 441 -15.45 14.73 2.70
N PRO A 442 -15.99 15.72 1.95
CA PRO A 442 -15.65 15.91 0.55
C PRO A 442 -14.15 16.21 0.38
N ILE A 443 -13.55 15.69 -0.69
CA ILE A 443 -12.16 16.01 -1.06
C ILE A 443 -12.21 17.00 -2.22
N ILE A 444 -12.06 18.27 -1.91
CA ILE A 444 -11.97 19.35 -2.87
C ILE A 444 -10.53 19.38 -3.39
N THR A 445 -10.35 19.34 -4.71
CA THR A 445 -9.02 19.41 -5.32
C THR A 445 -8.91 20.55 -6.32
N VAL A 446 -7.70 21.05 -6.48
CA VAL A 446 -7.40 22.08 -7.49
C VAL A 446 -6.10 21.75 -8.21
N ASN A 447 -6.11 21.86 -9.53
CA ASN A 447 -4.92 21.86 -10.36
C ASN A 447 -4.64 23.29 -10.81
N TRP A 448 -3.66 23.95 -10.18
CA TRP A 448 -3.33 25.36 -10.44
C TRP A 448 -2.80 25.63 -11.85
N LEU A 449 -2.30 24.58 -12.53
CA LEU A 449 -1.73 24.68 -13.88
C LEU A 449 -2.75 24.37 -14.98
N ALA A 450 -3.95 23.94 -14.62
CA ALA A 450 -5.02 23.70 -15.61
C ALA A 450 -5.61 25.00 -16.14
N ALA A 451 -6.22 24.94 -17.32
CA ALA A 451 -6.90 26.08 -17.93
C ALA A 451 -8.05 26.58 -17.03
N PRO A 452 -8.40 27.85 -17.09
CA PRO A 452 -9.57 28.40 -16.40
C PRO A 452 -10.82 27.57 -16.64
N GLY A 453 -11.59 27.25 -15.59
CA GLY A 453 -12.75 26.37 -15.63
C GLY A 453 -12.46 24.87 -15.70
N GLN A 454 -11.17 24.47 -15.67
CA GLN A 454 -10.74 23.07 -15.62
C GLN A 454 -9.87 22.77 -14.39
N GLN A 455 -9.88 23.66 -13.40
CA GLN A 455 -8.96 23.62 -12.28
C GLN A 455 -9.54 22.86 -11.09
N TRP A 456 -10.82 23.04 -10.81
CA TRP A 456 -11.44 22.61 -9.56
C TRP A 456 -12.25 21.32 -9.73
N THR A 457 -12.19 20.46 -8.71
CA THR A 457 -13.18 19.41 -8.46
C THR A 457 -13.77 19.65 -7.08
N VAL A 458 -15.07 19.93 -7.03
CA VAL A 458 -15.79 20.28 -5.81
C VAL A 458 -16.93 19.29 -5.58
N PRO A 459 -16.70 18.22 -4.80
CA PRO A 459 -17.75 17.28 -4.40
C PRO A 459 -18.61 17.87 -3.28
N VAL A 460 -19.93 17.63 -3.36
CA VAL A 460 -20.89 17.95 -2.31
C VAL A 460 -21.70 16.69 -1.99
N GLY A 461 -21.81 16.37 -0.72
CA GLY A 461 -22.53 15.17 -0.28
C GLY A 461 -22.19 14.78 1.14
N GLY A 462 -22.49 13.54 1.49
CA GLY A 462 -22.24 13.00 2.81
C GLY A 462 -22.81 11.61 2.94
N GLY A 463 -22.90 11.14 4.16
CA GLY A 463 -23.38 9.81 4.47
C GLY A 463 -23.43 9.54 5.95
N PHE A 464 -23.23 8.30 6.30
CA PHE A 464 -23.25 7.85 7.70
C PHE A 464 -22.20 6.77 7.93
N GLY A 465 -21.87 6.58 9.19
CA GLY A 465 -20.94 5.55 9.61
C GLY A 465 -21.27 5.04 11.02
N ARG A 466 -20.52 4.03 11.40
CA ARG A 466 -20.61 3.43 12.71
C ARG A 466 -19.27 2.93 13.21
N VAL A 467 -18.95 3.23 14.45
CA VAL A 467 -17.88 2.59 15.22
C VAL A 467 -18.48 1.45 16.02
N PHE A 468 -17.94 0.26 15.87
CA PHE A 468 -18.41 -0.94 16.55
C PHE A 468 -17.24 -1.90 16.80
N ARG A 469 -17.48 -2.98 17.53
CA ARG A 469 -16.49 -4.03 17.77
C ARG A 469 -16.89 -5.33 17.08
N LEU A 470 -15.92 -5.97 16.44
CA LEU A 470 -16.04 -7.33 15.96
C LEU A 470 -15.12 -8.20 16.84
N GLY A 471 -15.72 -8.90 17.82
CA GLY A 471 -14.96 -9.45 18.95
C GLY A 471 -14.26 -8.32 19.72
N ASP A 472 -12.96 -8.42 19.91
CA ASP A 472 -12.15 -7.40 20.60
C ASP A 472 -11.65 -6.28 19.67
N GLN A 473 -11.79 -6.46 18.34
CA GLN A 473 -11.30 -5.52 17.35
C GLN A 473 -12.28 -4.36 17.11
N PRO A 474 -11.94 -3.12 17.45
CA PRO A 474 -12.74 -1.96 17.09
C PRO A 474 -12.60 -1.65 15.59
N ILE A 475 -13.74 -1.35 14.96
CA ILE A 475 -13.85 -1.03 13.55
C ILE A 475 -14.64 0.26 13.39
N ASN A 476 -14.20 1.12 12.48
CA ASN A 476 -14.99 2.24 11.99
C ASN A 476 -15.37 1.95 10.53
N ALA A 477 -16.66 1.89 10.23
CA ALA A 477 -17.16 1.69 8.88
C ALA A 477 -18.08 2.83 8.49
N GLN A 478 -17.93 3.36 7.25
CA GLN A 478 -18.75 4.46 6.74
C GLN A 478 -19.02 4.35 5.25
N VAL A 479 -20.11 4.95 4.82
CA VAL A 479 -20.48 5.13 3.43
C VAL A 479 -20.88 6.58 3.19
N GLN A 480 -20.39 7.16 2.09
CA GLN A 480 -20.70 8.53 1.68
C GLN A 480 -20.91 8.58 0.18
N ALA A 481 -21.83 9.43 -0.27
CA ALA A 481 -22.06 9.71 -1.68
C ALA A 481 -21.86 11.20 -1.95
N PHE A 482 -21.22 11.52 -3.07
CA PHE A 482 -20.92 12.89 -3.47
C PHE A 482 -21.27 13.13 -4.93
N TYR A 483 -21.71 14.34 -5.22
CA TYR A 483 -21.88 14.87 -6.56
C TYR A 483 -20.87 16.00 -6.80
N ASN A 484 -20.13 15.95 -7.91
CA ASN A 484 -19.16 16.97 -8.26
C ASN A 484 -19.87 18.16 -8.92
N VAL A 485 -20.14 19.21 -8.13
CA VAL A 485 -20.83 20.42 -8.60
C VAL A 485 -19.96 21.28 -9.49
N GLU A 486 -18.64 21.20 -9.35
CA GLU A 486 -17.63 21.78 -10.21
C GLU A 486 -16.61 20.69 -10.54
N ARG A 487 -16.23 20.54 -11.81
CA ARG A 487 -15.25 19.55 -12.24
C ARG A 487 -14.67 19.86 -13.61
N PRO A 488 -13.45 19.40 -13.91
CA PRO A 488 -12.90 19.39 -15.26
C PRO A 488 -13.75 18.58 -16.23
N THR A 489 -13.69 18.92 -17.50
CA THR A 489 -14.31 18.13 -18.58
C THR A 489 -13.78 16.69 -18.57
N GLY A 490 -14.69 15.73 -18.58
CA GLY A 490 -14.35 14.30 -18.52
C GLY A 490 -14.02 13.77 -17.11
N ALA A 491 -14.05 14.60 -16.07
CA ALA A 491 -14.03 14.10 -14.71
C ALA A 491 -15.38 13.49 -14.32
N SER A 492 -15.39 12.63 -13.30
CA SER A 492 -16.59 11.91 -12.84
C SER A 492 -17.69 12.84 -12.33
N ASP A 493 -18.94 12.43 -12.53
CA ASP A 493 -20.12 13.14 -12.01
C ASP A 493 -20.38 12.86 -10.55
N TRP A 494 -20.33 11.57 -10.20
CA TRP A 494 -20.67 11.03 -8.89
C TRP A 494 -19.50 10.24 -8.31
N GLN A 495 -19.42 10.26 -7.01
CA GLN A 495 -18.53 9.40 -6.24
C GLN A 495 -19.31 8.68 -5.14
N LEU A 496 -19.12 7.37 -5.04
CA LEU A 496 -19.51 6.59 -3.89
C LEU A 496 -18.24 6.18 -3.14
N ARG A 497 -18.21 6.45 -1.82
CA ARG A 497 -17.09 6.14 -0.96
C ARG A 497 -17.50 5.17 0.13
N PHE A 498 -16.76 4.06 0.22
CA PHE A 498 -16.79 3.16 1.35
C PHE A 498 -15.46 3.25 2.09
N ASP A 499 -15.52 3.30 3.40
CA ASP A 499 -14.32 3.31 4.23
C ASP A 499 -14.52 2.33 5.39
N VAL A 500 -13.55 1.45 5.58
CA VAL A 500 -13.48 0.53 6.71
C VAL A 500 -12.11 0.66 7.33
N ALA A 501 -12.06 1.15 8.58
CA ALA A 501 -10.82 1.31 9.32
C ALA A 501 -10.73 0.32 10.48
N LEU A 502 -9.65 -0.43 10.53
CA LEU A 502 -9.26 -1.19 11.71
C LEU A 502 -8.58 -0.22 12.69
N LEU A 503 -9.02 -0.23 13.95
CA LEU A 503 -8.57 0.70 14.98
C LEU A 503 -7.78 -0.06 16.05
N PHE A 504 -6.60 0.44 16.39
CA PHE A 504 -5.70 -0.16 17.37
C PHE A 504 -5.40 0.86 18.47
N PRO A 505 -6.28 0.97 19.48
CA PRO A 505 -6.04 1.84 20.62
C PRO A 505 -4.72 1.46 21.31
N VAL A 506 -3.83 2.41 21.48
CA VAL A 506 -2.61 2.24 22.27
C VAL A 506 -3.05 2.05 23.73
N ARG A 507 -2.74 0.88 24.31
CA ARG A 507 -3.06 0.55 25.71
C ARG A 507 -1.98 1.07 26.64
#